data_146e4dce905ae0f1502fda3cc7d818d2
#
_entry.id   146e4dce905ae0f1502fda3cc7d818d2
#
_cell.length_a   1.000
_cell.length_b   1.000
_cell.length_c   1.000
_cell.angle_alpha   90.00
_cell.angle_beta   90.00
_cell.angle_gamma   90.00
#
_symmetry.space_group_name_H-M   'P 1'
#
loop_
_entity.id
_entity.type
_entity.pdbx_description
1 polymer ?
#
loop_
_entity_poly.entity_id
_entity_poly.type
_entity_poly.pdbx_seq_one_letter_code
_entity_poly.pdbx_strand_id
1 'polypeptide(L)'
;VEWVLGGEVQQDIVGMINRAGGKAVGLTGRDGGLIRAKKLRLIDSQDPTKEHDVGQVGEIESIDPSILQCLQDDAFIPVVSPIGFGVNNESYNINADVVAAKLATVLQAEKLLMLTNIRGVLDKQGQLLTELTPSRIDELCADGTISGGMIPKIAGALDAAKSGVNAVHIIDGRVPHAMLLEVLSEQAFGTMIRSR
;
A
#
# COMPACT_ATOMS: atom_id res chain seq x y z
N VAL A 1 -3.12 9.52 -15.91
CA VAL A 1 -2.74 9.07 -14.56
C VAL A 1 -1.21 9.06 -14.42
N GLU A 2 -0.45 8.36 -15.28
CA GLU A 2 1.02 8.23 -15.20
C GLU A 2 1.73 9.59 -15.12
N TRP A 3 1.42 10.55 -16.00
CA TRP A 3 2.02 11.89 -16.00
C TRP A 3 1.76 12.68 -14.71
N VAL A 4 0.58 12.52 -14.12
CA VAL A 4 0.23 13.21 -12.87
C VAL A 4 0.92 12.55 -11.69
N LEU A 5 0.80 11.22 -11.55
CA LEU A 5 1.37 10.51 -10.41
C LEU A 5 2.90 10.43 -10.47
N GLY A 6 3.47 10.04 -11.62
CA GLY A 6 4.92 9.88 -11.78
C GLY A 6 5.66 11.17 -12.10
N GLY A 7 4.97 12.17 -12.66
CA GLY A 7 5.55 13.47 -13.00
C GLY A 7 5.36 14.51 -11.90
N GLU A 8 4.12 14.97 -11.67
CA GLU A 8 3.83 16.09 -10.78
C GLU A 8 3.86 15.67 -9.30
N VAL A 9 2.96 14.79 -8.90
CA VAL A 9 2.77 14.41 -7.48
C VAL A 9 4.04 13.80 -6.89
N GLN A 10 4.66 12.87 -7.60
CA GLN A 10 5.88 12.22 -7.16
C GLN A 10 7.03 13.22 -7.00
N GLN A 11 7.22 14.11 -7.99
CA GLN A 11 8.29 15.10 -7.95
C GLN A 11 8.10 16.12 -6.84
N ASP A 12 6.86 16.49 -6.51
CA ASP A 12 6.56 17.33 -5.35
C ASP A 12 6.96 16.65 -4.04
N ILE A 13 6.66 15.36 -3.88
CA ILE A 13 7.04 14.58 -2.70
C ILE A 13 8.57 14.47 -2.61
N VAL A 14 9.25 14.12 -3.70
CA VAL A 14 10.72 14.08 -3.79
C VAL A 14 11.33 15.41 -3.39
N GLY A 15 10.79 16.51 -3.94
CA GLY A 15 11.23 17.85 -3.63
C GLY A 15 11.04 18.23 -2.16
N MET A 16 9.92 17.84 -1.53
CA MET A 16 9.67 18.06 -0.10
C MET A 16 10.66 17.31 0.78
N ILE A 17 10.91 16.02 0.49
CA ILE A 17 11.86 15.22 1.26
C ILE A 17 13.28 15.78 1.13
N ASN A 18 13.70 16.15 -0.08
CA ASN A 18 15.03 16.71 -0.33
C ASN A 18 15.23 18.08 0.37
N ARG A 19 14.19 18.94 0.39
CA ARG A 19 14.23 20.21 1.16
C ARG A 19 14.36 19.97 2.67
N ALA A 20 13.84 18.85 3.17
CA ALA A 20 13.97 18.46 4.57
C ALA A 20 15.33 17.78 4.90
N GLY A 21 16.24 17.67 3.93
CA GLY A 21 17.58 17.10 4.11
C GLY A 21 17.67 15.60 3.78
N GLY A 22 16.60 14.99 3.25
CA GLY A 22 16.63 13.62 2.75
C GLY A 22 17.29 13.53 1.36
N LYS A 23 17.53 12.30 0.89
CA LYS A 23 17.99 12.00 -0.47
C LYS A 23 16.90 11.19 -1.17
N ALA A 24 15.84 11.82 -1.65
CA ALA A 24 14.74 11.12 -2.31
C ALA A 24 14.93 10.97 -3.82
N VAL A 25 14.47 9.84 -4.35
CA VAL A 25 14.45 9.53 -5.79
C VAL A 25 13.06 9.02 -6.16
N GLY A 26 12.47 9.59 -7.23
CA GLY A 26 11.18 9.15 -7.76
C GLY A 26 11.36 7.97 -8.71
N LEU A 27 10.51 6.95 -8.58
CA LEU A 27 10.47 5.77 -9.43
C LEU A 27 9.04 5.42 -9.83
N THR A 28 8.88 4.87 -11.00
CA THR A 28 7.69 4.14 -11.44
C THR A 28 8.02 2.65 -11.55
N GLY A 29 7.05 1.81 -11.81
CA GLY A 29 7.31 0.40 -12.03
C GLY A 29 8.17 0.08 -13.24
N ARG A 30 8.31 1.03 -14.19
CA ARG A 30 9.14 0.88 -15.38
C ARG A 30 10.62 1.05 -15.07
N ASP A 31 10.96 1.87 -14.07
CA ASP A 31 12.35 2.16 -13.71
C ASP A 31 13.01 0.92 -13.10
N GLY A 32 14.09 0.47 -13.73
CA GLY A 32 14.76 -0.78 -13.37
C GLY A 32 13.90 -2.04 -13.51
N GLY A 33 12.76 -1.98 -14.18
CA GLY A 33 11.83 -3.12 -14.28
C GLY A 33 11.12 -3.45 -12.97
N LEU A 34 10.97 -2.46 -12.07
CA LEU A 34 10.52 -2.62 -10.69
C LEU A 34 9.18 -3.33 -10.55
N ILE A 35 8.13 -2.92 -11.32
CA ILE A 35 6.78 -3.48 -11.19
C ILE A 35 6.28 -3.97 -12.55
N ARG A 36 6.33 -5.27 -12.77
CA ARG A 36 5.68 -5.92 -13.90
C ARG A 36 4.20 -6.09 -13.60
N ALA A 37 3.36 -5.71 -14.57
CA ALA A 37 1.91 -5.76 -14.42
C ALA A 37 1.23 -6.32 -15.67
N LYS A 38 0.02 -6.80 -15.50
CA LYS A 38 -0.90 -7.17 -16.57
C LYS A 38 -2.25 -6.49 -16.36
N LYS A 39 -3.08 -6.48 -17.41
CA LYS A 39 -4.41 -5.86 -17.32
C LYS A 39 -5.26 -6.59 -16.28
N LEU A 40 -5.87 -5.82 -15.36
CA LEU A 40 -6.82 -6.34 -14.40
C LEU A 40 -8.11 -6.75 -15.13
N ARG A 41 -8.58 -7.97 -14.90
CA ARG A 41 -9.83 -8.50 -15.40
C ARG A 41 -10.83 -8.61 -14.27
N LEU A 42 -11.89 -7.82 -14.34
CA LEU A 42 -12.98 -7.91 -13.37
C LEU A 42 -14.09 -8.79 -13.93
N ILE A 43 -14.30 -9.92 -13.27
CA ILE A 43 -15.39 -10.84 -13.58
C ILE A 43 -16.64 -10.38 -12.81
N ASP A 44 -17.79 -10.33 -13.50
CA ASP A 44 -19.06 -9.97 -12.88
C ASP A 44 -19.43 -11.01 -11.79
N SER A 45 -19.81 -10.53 -10.61
CA SER A 45 -20.13 -11.40 -9.48
C SER A 45 -21.42 -12.22 -9.65
N GLN A 46 -22.32 -11.76 -10.54
CA GLN A 46 -23.60 -12.41 -10.83
C GLN A 46 -23.54 -13.26 -12.10
N ASP A 47 -22.64 -12.92 -13.04
CA ASP A 47 -22.43 -13.63 -14.29
C ASP A 47 -20.94 -13.85 -14.56
N PRO A 48 -20.37 -15.00 -14.19
CA PRO A 48 -18.94 -15.29 -14.37
C PRO A 48 -18.48 -15.31 -15.84
N THR A 49 -19.40 -15.29 -16.81
CA THR A 49 -19.04 -15.22 -18.23
C THR A 49 -18.83 -13.78 -18.72
N LYS A 50 -19.22 -12.80 -17.90
CA LYS A 50 -19.14 -11.38 -18.24
C LYS A 50 -17.91 -10.73 -17.58
N GLU A 51 -17.03 -10.20 -18.43
CA GLU A 51 -15.85 -9.46 -18.04
C GLU A 51 -16.11 -7.94 -18.20
N HIS A 52 -15.73 -7.16 -17.19
CA HIS A 52 -15.79 -5.70 -17.24
C HIS A 52 -14.42 -5.13 -17.60
N ASP A 53 -14.35 -4.36 -18.67
CA ASP A 53 -13.15 -3.61 -19.04
C ASP A 53 -13.02 -2.35 -18.16
N VAL A 54 -12.03 -2.34 -17.29
CA VAL A 54 -11.72 -1.21 -16.40
C VAL A 54 -10.63 -0.29 -16.97
N GLY A 55 -10.33 -0.41 -18.26
CA GLY A 55 -9.32 0.39 -18.95
C GLY A 55 -7.89 -0.04 -18.58
N GLN A 56 -7.01 0.95 -18.39
CA GLN A 56 -5.59 0.72 -18.07
C GLN A 56 -5.36 0.53 -16.56
N VAL A 57 -6.16 -0.31 -15.94
CA VAL A 57 -5.97 -0.77 -14.56
C VAL A 57 -5.26 -2.10 -14.58
N GLY A 58 -4.25 -2.25 -13.74
CA GLY A 58 -3.40 -3.44 -13.68
C GLY A 58 -3.42 -4.19 -12.38
N GLU A 59 -3.01 -5.42 -12.45
CA GLU A 59 -2.60 -6.25 -11.31
C GLU A 59 -1.12 -6.58 -11.42
N ILE A 60 -0.45 -6.72 -10.28
CA ILE A 60 0.99 -6.99 -10.22
C ILE A 60 1.26 -8.45 -10.61
N GLU A 61 2.11 -8.66 -11.60
CA GLU A 61 2.66 -9.98 -11.93
C GLU A 61 3.89 -10.31 -11.10
N SER A 62 4.85 -9.37 -11.04
CA SER A 62 6.09 -9.53 -10.29
C SER A 62 6.67 -8.18 -9.90
N ILE A 63 7.51 -8.19 -8.87
CA ILE A 63 8.32 -7.05 -8.44
C ILE A 63 9.78 -7.48 -8.43
N ASP A 64 10.64 -6.70 -9.06
CA ASP A 64 12.09 -6.82 -8.95
C ASP A 64 12.62 -5.73 -8.01
N PRO A 65 13.02 -6.06 -6.77
CA PRO A 65 13.45 -5.07 -5.79
C PRO A 65 14.89 -4.55 -6.01
N SER A 66 15.61 -5.01 -7.02
CA SER A 66 17.06 -4.74 -7.19
C SER A 66 17.39 -3.25 -7.18
N ILE A 67 16.59 -2.43 -7.87
CA ILE A 67 16.81 -0.99 -7.87
C ILE A 67 16.57 -0.36 -6.51
N LEU A 68 15.57 -0.84 -5.76
CA LEU A 68 15.27 -0.32 -4.42
C LEU A 68 16.40 -0.68 -3.44
N GLN A 69 16.92 -1.89 -3.51
CA GLN A 69 18.05 -2.34 -2.68
C GLN A 69 19.29 -1.49 -2.97
N CYS A 70 19.62 -1.29 -4.25
CA CYS A 70 20.75 -0.45 -4.66
C CYS A 70 20.63 0.99 -4.12
N LEU A 71 19.44 1.59 -4.18
CA LEU A 71 19.21 2.94 -3.66
C LEU A 71 19.28 3.00 -2.12
N GLN A 72 18.78 1.98 -1.44
CA GLN A 72 18.83 1.90 0.02
C GLN A 72 20.26 1.73 0.55
N ASP A 73 21.11 0.98 -0.14
CA ASP A 73 22.53 0.80 0.22
C ASP A 73 23.28 2.13 0.24
N ASP A 74 22.90 3.09 -0.62
CA ASP A 74 23.43 4.45 -0.67
C ASP A 74 22.58 5.48 0.13
N ALA A 75 21.70 5.00 1.00
CA ALA A 75 20.82 5.81 1.87
C ALA A 75 19.88 6.76 1.11
N PHE A 76 19.46 6.40 -0.10
CA PHE A 76 18.38 7.08 -0.80
C PHE A 76 17.02 6.64 -0.29
N ILE A 77 16.04 7.53 -0.43
CA ILE A 77 14.63 7.30 -0.08
C ILE A 77 13.85 7.13 -1.39
N PRO A 78 13.49 5.89 -1.79
CA PRO A 78 12.69 5.67 -3.00
C PRO A 78 11.25 6.16 -2.80
N VAL A 79 10.75 6.98 -3.72
CA VAL A 79 9.34 7.39 -3.80
C VAL A 79 8.74 6.71 -5.02
N VAL A 80 7.93 5.68 -4.79
CA VAL A 80 7.42 4.82 -5.86
C VAL A 80 5.98 5.20 -6.21
N SER A 81 5.73 5.56 -7.47
CA SER A 81 4.37 5.72 -7.99
C SER A 81 3.78 4.36 -8.34
N PRO A 82 2.46 4.12 -8.09
CA PRO A 82 1.82 2.83 -8.31
C PRO A 82 1.46 2.60 -9.79
N ILE A 83 2.46 2.73 -10.67
CA ILE A 83 2.34 2.52 -12.11
C ILE A 83 3.21 1.33 -12.49
N GLY A 84 2.59 0.26 -12.94
CA GLY A 84 3.27 -0.91 -13.47
C GLY A 84 3.38 -0.88 -15.01
N PHE A 85 4.17 -1.77 -15.59
CA PHE A 85 4.31 -1.90 -17.03
C PHE A 85 4.08 -3.34 -17.49
N GLY A 86 3.45 -3.48 -18.66
CA GLY A 86 3.16 -4.76 -19.30
C GLY A 86 4.24 -5.23 -20.26
N VAL A 87 3.98 -6.39 -20.87
CA VAL A 87 4.93 -7.05 -21.79
C VAL A 87 5.21 -6.26 -23.05
N ASN A 88 4.24 -5.45 -23.52
CA ASN A 88 4.39 -4.58 -24.69
C ASN A 88 4.71 -3.14 -24.27
N ASN A 89 5.20 -2.94 -23.05
CA ASN A 89 5.56 -1.65 -22.48
C ASN A 89 4.37 -0.69 -22.24
N GLU A 90 3.14 -1.20 -22.21
CA GLU A 90 1.97 -0.46 -21.81
C GLU A 90 1.99 -0.16 -20.31
N SER A 91 1.43 1.02 -19.92
CA SER A 91 1.34 1.43 -18.52
C SER A 91 0.03 1.01 -17.91
N TYR A 92 0.07 0.53 -16.68
CA TYR A 92 -1.10 0.19 -15.88
C TYR A 92 -1.10 0.96 -14.56
N ASN A 93 -2.23 1.57 -14.26
CA ASN A 93 -2.50 2.13 -12.94
C ASN A 93 -2.86 1.00 -11.97
N ILE A 94 -2.19 0.93 -10.84
CA ILE A 94 -2.41 -0.12 -9.83
C ILE A 94 -2.87 0.56 -8.53
N ASN A 95 -3.67 -0.12 -7.74
CA ASN A 95 -4.04 0.39 -6.43
C ASN A 95 -2.79 0.55 -5.55
N ALA A 96 -2.60 1.75 -4.98
CA ALA A 96 -1.41 2.10 -4.20
C ALA A 96 -1.24 1.24 -2.94
N ASP A 97 -2.35 0.88 -2.27
CA ASP A 97 -2.30 0.00 -1.09
C ASP A 97 -1.77 -1.40 -1.46
N VAL A 98 -2.16 -1.91 -2.64
CA VAL A 98 -1.69 -3.20 -3.17
C VAL A 98 -0.20 -3.14 -3.51
N VAL A 99 0.25 -2.06 -4.17
CA VAL A 99 1.67 -1.87 -4.48
C VAL A 99 2.49 -1.78 -3.20
N ALA A 100 2.06 -0.97 -2.24
CA ALA A 100 2.76 -0.81 -0.96
C ALA A 100 2.88 -2.13 -0.18
N ALA A 101 1.78 -2.89 -0.08
CA ALA A 101 1.77 -4.20 0.57
C ALA A 101 2.72 -5.19 -0.11
N LYS A 102 2.71 -5.22 -1.44
CA LYS A 102 3.57 -6.13 -2.21
C LYS A 102 5.05 -5.75 -2.13
N LEU A 103 5.37 -4.45 -2.19
CA LEU A 103 6.72 -3.94 -1.97
C LEU A 103 7.22 -4.26 -0.57
N ALA A 104 6.42 -4.02 0.46
CA ALA A 104 6.77 -4.34 1.83
C ALA A 104 7.07 -5.84 2.02
N THR A 105 6.27 -6.72 1.39
CA THR A 105 6.48 -8.18 1.41
C THR A 105 7.80 -8.56 0.75
N VAL A 106 8.07 -8.07 -0.47
CA VAL A 106 9.28 -8.43 -1.24
C VAL A 106 10.55 -7.91 -0.56
N LEU A 107 10.48 -6.72 0.05
CA LEU A 107 11.58 -6.11 0.80
C LEU A 107 11.73 -6.68 2.22
N GLN A 108 10.85 -7.57 2.67
CA GLN A 108 10.83 -8.08 4.05
C GLN A 108 10.81 -6.93 5.07
N ALA A 109 9.94 -5.93 4.80
CA ALA A 109 9.89 -4.71 5.57
C ALA A 109 9.55 -4.96 7.05
N GLU A 110 10.22 -4.23 7.94
CA GLU A 110 9.92 -4.25 9.38
C GLU A 110 8.53 -3.74 9.67
N LYS A 111 8.12 -2.65 8.99
CA LYS A 111 6.81 -2.03 9.15
C LYS A 111 6.25 -1.55 7.81
N LEU A 112 4.94 -1.67 7.66
CA LEU A 112 4.18 -1.01 6.60
C LEU A 112 3.20 -0.02 7.25
N LEU A 113 3.33 1.27 6.94
CA LEU A 113 2.39 2.30 7.39
C LEU A 113 1.46 2.68 6.24
N MET A 114 0.18 2.38 6.38
CA MET A 114 -0.86 2.72 5.42
C MET A 114 -1.59 3.98 5.89
N LEU A 115 -1.31 5.10 5.24
CA LEU A 115 -1.96 6.37 5.52
C LEU A 115 -3.31 6.44 4.80
N THR A 116 -4.36 6.67 5.55
CA THR A 116 -5.74 6.68 5.04
C THR A 116 -6.50 7.90 5.57
N ASN A 117 -7.77 8.04 5.21
CA ASN A 117 -8.67 9.09 5.70
C ASN A 117 -9.57 8.62 6.83
N ILE A 118 -9.18 7.58 7.57
CA ILE A 118 -9.88 7.04 8.72
C ILE A 118 -8.90 6.84 9.88
N ARG A 119 -9.41 6.91 11.10
CA ARG A 119 -8.59 6.77 12.32
C ARG A 119 -7.95 5.39 12.48
N GLY A 120 -8.45 4.39 11.78
CA GLY A 120 -8.15 2.98 11.90
C GLY A 120 -9.44 2.16 11.86
N VAL A 121 -9.38 0.92 12.30
CA VAL A 121 -10.57 0.05 12.43
C VAL A 121 -11.31 0.40 13.70
N LEU A 122 -12.60 0.68 13.58
CA LEU A 122 -13.47 0.99 14.72
C LEU A 122 -14.39 -0.20 15.01
N ASP A 123 -14.72 -0.41 16.27
CA ASP A 123 -15.77 -1.33 16.66
C ASP A 123 -17.18 -0.73 16.42
N LYS A 124 -18.23 -1.49 16.75
CA LYS A 124 -19.63 -1.06 16.60
C LYS A 124 -20.02 0.14 17.49
N GLN A 125 -19.22 0.43 18.50
CA GLN A 125 -19.38 1.56 19.41
C GLN A 125 -18.55 2.78 18.99
N GLY A 126 -17.78 2.68 17.88
CA GLY A 126 -16.91 3.74 17.38
C GLY A 126 -15.57 3.85 18.14
N GLN A 127 -15.22 2.85 18.95
CA GLN A 127 -13.93 2.78 19.63
C GLN A 127 -12.87 2.26 18.67
N LEU A 128 -11.66 2.84 18.72
CA LEU A 128 -10.54 2.40 17.91
C LEU A 128 -10.02 1.05 18.39
N LEU A 129 -9.93 0.10 17.48
CA LEU A 129 -9.27 -1.19 17.70
C LEU A 129 -7.78 -1.03 17.38
N THR A 130 -6.96 -0.96 18.42
CA THR A 130 -5.53 -0.61 18.29
C THR A 130 -4.66 -1.77 17.80
N GLU A 131 -5.09 -3.01 18.04
CA GLU A 131 -4.39 -4.21 17.61
C GLU A 131 -5.39 -5.26 17.12
N LEU A 132 -5.10 -5.85 15.95
CA LEU A 132 -5.90 -6.89 15.34
C LEU A 132 -5.05 -8.07 14.93
N THR A 133 -5.56 -9.28 15.25
CA THR A 133 -5.04 -10.55 14.75
C THR A 133 -5.86 -11.02 13.56
N PRO A 134 -5.34 -11.96 12.74
CA PRO A 134 -6.09 -12.54 11.62
C PRO A 134 -7.47 -13.08 12.03
N SER A 135 -7.52 -13.85 13.11
CA SER A 135 -8.79 -14.42 13.61
C SER A 135 -9.79 -13.34 14.02
N ARG A 136 -9.31 -12.27 14.66
CA ARG A 136 -10.18 -11.16 15.05
C ARG A 136 -10.72 -10.38 13.85
N ILE A 137 -9.92 -10.25 12.79
CA ILE A 137 -10.36 -9.64 11.53
C ILE A 137 -11.48 -10.48 10.89
N ASP A 138 -11.32 -11.80 10.85
CA ASP A 138 -12.34 -12.69 10.28
C ASP A 138 -13.68 -12.57 11.03
N GLU A 139 -13.66 -12.50 12.37
CA GLU A 139 -14.83 -12.24 13.20
C GLU A 139 -15.49 -10.89 12.88
N LEU A 140 -14.69 -9.81 12.77
CA LEU A 140 -15.19 -8.46 12.50
C LEU A 140 -15.74 -8.31 11.08
N CYS A 141 -15.24 -9.10 10.13
CA CYS A 141 -15.82 -9.21 8.80
C CYS A 141 -17.15 -9.98 8.83
N ALA A 142 -17.20 -11.11 9.55
CA ALA A 142 -18.40 -11.95 9.64
C ALA A 142 -19.57 -11.23 10.35
N ASP A 143 -19.27 -10.40 11.35
CA ASP A 143 -20.29 -9.66 12.09
C ASP A 143 -20.65 -8.29 11.47
N GLY A 144 -20.03 -7.94 10.32
CA GLY A 144 -20.28 -6.72 9.56
C GLY A 144 -19.66 -5.44 10.11
N THR A 145 -18.82 -5.53 11.15
CA THR A 145 -18.07 -4.38 11.69
C THR A 145 -17.08 -3.84 10.64
N ILE A 146 -16.34 -4.75 9.98
CA ILE A 146 -15.52 -4.42 8.82
C ILE A 146 -16.37 -4.63 7.57
N SER A 147 -16.65 -3.53 6.84
CA SER A 147 -17.52 -3.56 5.66
C SER A 147 -17.09 -2.56 4.59
N GLY A 148 -17.67 -2.65 3.41
CA GLY A 148 -17.46 -1.71 2.31
C GLY A 148 -16.00 -1.52 1.91
N GLY A 149 -15.56 -0.28 1.75
CA GLY A 149 -14.19 0.08 1.32
C GLY A 149 -13.09 -0.27 2.32
N MET A 150 -13.42 -0.67 3.56
CA MET A 150 -12.46 -1.13 4.55
C MET A 150 -11.98 -2.56 4.25
N ILE A 151 -12.84 -3.42 3.69
CA ILE A 151 -12.52 -4.83 3.40
C ILE A 151 -11.25 -4.97 2.57
N PRO A 152 -11.10 -4.31 1.39
CA PRO A 152 -9.89 -4.47 0.58
C PRO A 152 -8.62 -3.93 1.27
N LYS A 153 -8.73 -2.87 2.09
CA LYS A 153 -7.59 -2.33 2.86
C LYS A 153 -7.11 -3.33 3.91
N ILE A 154 -8.04 -3.87 4.68
CA ILE A 154 -7.74 -4.87 5.72
C ILE A 154 -7.21 -6.16 5.09
N ALA A 155 -7.79 -6.61 3.98
CA ALA A 155 -7.33 -7.80 3.26
C ALA A 155 -5.87 -7.62 2.79
N GLY A 156 -5.53 -6.47 2.18
CA GLY A 156 -4.16 -6.18 1.76
C GLY A 156 -3.18 -6.08 2.93
N ALA A 157 -3.58 -5.43 4.03
CA ALA A 157 -2.78 -5.33 5.24
C ALA A 157 -2.53 -6.70 5.89
N LEU A 158 -3.56 -7.53 5.95
CA LEU A 158 -3.48 -8.89 6.48
C LEU A 158 -2.61 -9.81 5.61
N ASP A 159 -2.72 -9.69 4.27
CA ASP A 159 -1.89 -10.44 3.34
C ASP A 159 -0.40 -10.07 3.49
N ALA A 160 -0.08 -8.78 3.61
CA ALA A 160 1.27 -8.31 3.88
C ALA A 160 1.83 -8.86 5.20
N ALA A 161 1.04 -8.81 6.29
CA ALA A 161 1.43 -9.35 7.58
C ALA A 161 1.67 -10.87 7.51
N LYS A 162 0.78 -11.63 6.86
CA LYS A 162 0.94 -13.08 6.66
C LYS A 162 2.13 -13.43 5.76
N SER A 163 2.54 -12.52 4.89
CA SER A 163 3.65 -12.70 3.94
C SER A 163 5.01 -12.27 4.49
N GLY A 164 5.12 -11.96 5.79
CA GLY A 164 6.40 -11.74 6.47
C GLY A 164 6.70 -10.30 6.88
N VAL A 165 5.80 -9.33 6.64
CA VAL A 165 5.90 -7.98 7.21
C VAL A 165 5.58 -8.07 8.70
N ASN A 166 6.48 -7.63 9.58
CA ASN A 166 6.33 -7.81 11.03
C ASN A 166 5.10 -7.08 11.60
N ALA A 167 4.82 -5.87 11.13
CA ALA A 167 3.64 -5.12 11.54
C ALA A 167 3.12 -4.23 10.40
N VAL A 168 1.80 -4.21 10.22
CA VAL A 168 1.12 -3.30 9.30
C VAL A 168 0.23 -2.37 10.11
N HIS A 169 0.41 -1.07 9.91
CA HIS A 169 -0.31 -0.03 10.64
C HIS A 169 -1.24 0.74 9.70
N ILE A 170 -2.49 0.90 10.07
CA ILE A 170 -3.48 1.72 9.37
C ILE A 170 -3.70 2.98 10.21
N ILE A 171 -3.31 4.14 9.69
CA ILE A 171 -3.33 5.41 10.43
C ILE A 171 -4.03 6.52 9.64
N ASP A 172 -4.54 7.51 10.35
CA ASP A 172 -5.17 8.70 9.74
C ASP A 172 -4.10 9.68 9.24
N GLY A 173 -3.86 9.68 7.93
CA GLY A 173 -2.89 10.58 7.30
C GLY A 173 -3.28 12.06 7.29
N ARG A 174 -4.51 12.42 7.72
CA ARG A 174 -4.96 13.82 7.83
C ARG A 174 -4.48 14.47 9.12
N VAL A 175 -4.05 13.66 10.09
CA VAL A 175 -3.53 14.20 11.36
C VAL A 175 -2.08 14.65 11.16
N PRO A 176 -1.75 15.89 11.54
CA PRO A 176 -0.37 16.38 11.48
C PRO A 176 0.58 15.45 12.23
N HIS A 177 1.69 15.11 11.60
CA HIS A 177 2.73 14.25 12.17
C HIS A 177 2.30 12.81 12.50
N ALA A 178 1.21 12.30 11.89
CA ALA A 178 0.67 10.96 12.14
C ALA A 178 1.73 9.86 12.11
N MET A 179 2.63 9.89 11.12
CA MET A 179 3.73 8.91 11.02
C MET A 179 4.69 8.98 12.22
N LEU A 180 5.04 10.19 12.67
CA LEU A 180 5.93 10.36 13.83
C LEU A 180 5.26 9.87 15.11
N LEU A 181 3.98 10.17 15.27
CA LEU A 181 3.20 9.70 16.41
C LEU A 181 3.15 8.16 16.46
N GLU A 182 2.92 7.50 15.33
CA GLU A 182 2.86 6.04 15.28
C GLU A 182 4.22 5.37 15.48
N VAL A 183 5.31 5.98 14.97
CA VAL A 183 6.65 5.36 15.04
C VAL A 183 7.36 5.65 16.35
N LEU A 184 7.18 6.85 16.94
CA LEU A 184 7.97 7.34 18.06
C LEU A 184 7.22 7.39 19.40
N SER A 185 5.89 7.18 19.42
CA SER A 185 5.14 7.15 20.68
C SER A 185 4.81 5.71 21.10
N GLU A 186 4.66 5.50 22.41
CA GLU A 186 4.20 4.21 22.97
C GLU A 186 2.68 4.03 22.85
N GLN A 187 1.95 5.10 22.54
CA GLN A 187 0.51 5.06 22.36
C GLN A 187 0.18 4.68 20.92
N ALA A 188 -0.67 3.67 20.73
CA ALA A 188 -1.19 3.31 19.43
C ALA A 188 -2.02 4.48 18.86
N PHE A 189 -1.59 4.98 17.71
CA PHE A 189 -2.26 6.09 17.02
C PHE A 189 -3.28 5.61 15.99
N GLY A 190 -3.11 4.40 15.50
CA GLY A 190 -3.97 3.73 14.53
C GLY A 190 -4.28 2.28 14.91
N THR A 191 -4.56 1.47 13.91
CA THR A 191 -4.76 0.02 14.04
C THR A 191 -3.54 -0.72 13.53
N MET A 192 -2.93 -1.51 14.39
CA MET A 192 -1.83 -2.41 14.03
C MET A 192 -2.36 -3.81 13.75
N ILE A 193 -1.90 -4.41 12.65
CA ILE A 193 -2.18 -5.79 12.27
C ILE A 193 -0.88 -6.57 12.33
N ARG A 194 -0.87 -7.66 13.07
CA ARG A 194 0.24 -8.60 13.17
C ARG A 194 -0.14 -9.96 12.62
N SER A 195 0.83 -10.73 12.15
CA SER A 195 0.62 -12.09 11.65
C SER A 195 0.37 -13.11 12.77
N ARG A 196 0.72 -12.76 14.02
CA ARG A 196 0.60 -13.61 15.22
C ARG A 196 0.18 -12.80 16.41
#